data_82a7063d4cf2ce1e4c2104b8b9194811
#
_entry.id   82a7063d4cf2ce1e4c2104b8b9194811
#
_cell.length_a   1.000
_cell.length_b   1.000
_cell.length_c   1.000
_cell.angle_alpha   90.00
_cell.angle_beta   90.00
_cell.angle_gamma   90.00
#
_symmetry.space_group_name_H-M   'P 1'
#
loop_
_entity.id
_entity.type
_entity.pdbx_description
1 polymer ?
#
loop_
_entity_poly.entity_id
_entity_poly.type
_entity_poly.pdbx_seq_one_letter_code
_entity_poly.pdbx_strand_id
1 'polypeptide(L)'
;IARRQRQMCIRDRYAISEHIEYAGVHSGDATLVFPAQKIYFETARRIKKIGRRIAKELNISGPFNMQFLAKNNEVKVIECNLRASRSFPFVSKVLKRNFIETATRIMLGAPYSQPDKSAFDIDWIGVKASQFSFSRLHKADPVLGVDMSSTGEVGCIGDDFHEALLNSMIAVGFKIPTKSVMFSSGATKSKVDLLEASRMLAEKGYEIYATAGTATFLNAHGVNTTPVYWPDEKPDAENNVMKMIAEHKFDLIVNIPKNHTKRELTNGYKIRRGAIDHNIPLITNARLASAFIEAFCEMSEKDIQIKSWQDYK
;
A
#
# COMPACT_ATOMS: atom_id res chain seq x y z
N ILE A 1 -14.16 -1.76 9.35
CA ILE A 1 -13.09 -2.36 8.54
C ILE A 1 -11.87 -2.53 9.42
N ALA A 2 -11.30 -3.74 9.45
CA ALA A 2 -10.08 -4.00 10.22
C ALA A 2 -8.86 -3.45 9.47
N ARG A 3 -8.03 -2.67 10.16
CA ARG A 3 -6.75 -2.17 9.65
C ARG A 3 -5.61 -2.98 10.26
N ARG A 4 -4.60 -3.26 9.47
CA ARG A 4 -3.39 -3.93 9.94
C ARG A 4 -2.38 -2.89 10.40
N GLN A 5 -1.84 -3.08 11.60
CA GLN A 5 -0.88 -2.19 12.25
C GLN A 5 0.39 -2.96 12.60
N ARG A 6 1.53 -2.32 12.51
CA ARG A 6 2.81 -2.85 12.95
C ARG A 6 3.39 -2.01 14.05
N GLN A 7 3.83 -2.64 15.12
CA GLN A 7 4.64 -2.01 16.14
C GLN A 7 6.03 -2.66 16.14
N MET A 8 7.04 -1.81 16.13
CA MET A 8 8.43 -2.20 16.36
C MET A 8 8.85 -1.63 17.70
N CYS A 9 9.27 -2.49 18.61
CA CYS A 9 9.58 -2.08 19.97
C CYS A 9 10.97 -2.53 20.39
N ILE A 10 11.62 -1.65 21.15
CA ILE A 10 12.57 -1.96 22.19
C ILE A 10 11.95 -1.34 23.44
N ARG A 11 11.97 -2.01 24.56
CA ARG A 11 11.27 -1.79 25.85
C ARG A 11 10.51 -0.45 26.03
N ASP A 12 11.13 0.68 25.71
CA ASP A 12 10.55 2.05 25.83
C ASP A 12 10.54 2.81 24.50
N ARG A 13 10.88 2.17 23.38
CA ARG A 13 10.97 2.78 22.07
C ARG A 13 10.15 2.00 21.09
N TYR A 14 9.28 2.68 20.37
CA TYR A 14 8.36 2.05 19.46
C TYR A 14 8.12 2.95 18.26
N ALA A 15 7.76 2.30 17.18
CA ALA A 15 7.23 2.94 16.00
C ALA A 15 5.94 2.20 15.61
N ILE A 16 4.91 2.94 15.27
CA ILE A 16 3.65 2.36 14.79
C ILE A 16 3.48 2.80 13.35
N SER A 17 3.61 1.85 12.42
CA SER A 17 3.30 2.05 11.01
C SER A 17 1.91 1.48 10.70
N GLU A 18 1.28 2.03 9.67
CA GLU A 18 -0.03 1.61 9.19
C GLU A 18 0.10 1.03 7.79
N HIS A 19 -0.66 -0.05 7.50
CA HIS A 19 -0.83 -0.53 6.14
C HIS A 19 -1.86 0.33 5.41
N ILE A 20 -1.55 0.73 4.19
CA ILE A 20 -2.51 1.43 3.33
C ILE A 20 -3.61 0.45 2.93
N GLU A 21 -3.24 -0.77 2.58
CA GLU A 21 -4.15 -1.84 2.21
C GLU A 21 -4.98 -2.34 3.40
N TYR A 22 -6.12 -2.96 3.09
CA TYR A 22 -6.89 -3.69 4.09
C TYR A 22 -6.14 -4.94 4.60
N ALA A 23 -6.59 -5.46 5.75
CA ALA A 23 -6.15 -6.76 6.24
C ALA A 23 -6.38 -7.85 5.19
N GLY A 24 -5.41 -8.76 5.05
CA GLY A 24 -5.41 -9.84 4.05
C GLY A 24 -4.20 -9.80 3.11
N VAL A 25 -3.46 -8.69 3.08
CA VAL A 25 -2.17 -8.59 2.41
C VAL A 25 -1.05 -8.89 3.41
N HIS A 26 -0.07 -9.71 3.01
CA HIS A 26 1.10 -10.00 3.84
C HIS A 26 1.85 -8.71 4.18
N SER A 27 2.33 -8.59 5.40
CA SER A 27 2.98 -7.37 5.89
C SER A 27 4.28 -7.00 5.16
N GLY A 28 4.95 -7.98 4.55
CA GLY A 28 6.10 -7.75 3.68
C GLY A 28 5.71 -7.09 2.35
N ASP A 29 4.51 -7.40 1.85
CA ASP A 29 3.99 -6.94 0.56
C ASP A 29 3.23 -5.62 0.67
N ALA A 30 2.66 -5.34 1.82
CA ALA A 30 1.85 -4.14 2.03
C ALA A 30 2.68 -2.86 1.94
N THR A 31 2.02 -1.82 1.43
CA THR A 31 2.52 -0.45 1.47
C THR A 31 2.36 0.09 2.89
N LEU A 32 3.44 0.52 3.51
CA LEU A 32 3.45 1.04 4.88
C LEU A 32 3.58 2.55 4.88
N VAL A 33 2.80 3.21 5.72
CA VAL A 33 2.99 4.63 6.05
C VAL A 33 3.47 4.77 7.49
N PHE A 34 4.40 5.67 7.71
CA PHE A 34 4.95 6.00 9.03
C PHE A 34 5.19 7.51 9.15
N PRO A 35 4.73 8.15 10.23
CA PRO A 35 3.84 7.63 11.29
C PRO A 35 2.48 7.19 10.76
N ALA A 36 1.77 6.36 11.53
CA ALA A 36 0.40 5.94 11.19
C ALA A 36 -0.52 7.16 11.06
N GLN A 37 -1.24 7.28 9.93
CA GLN A 37 -2.01 8.48 9.56
C GLN A 37 -3.50 8.41 9.95
N LYS A 38 -4.07 7.21 9.90
CA LYS A 38 -5.53 6.99 10.06
C LYS A 38 -5.87 6.13 11.28
N ILE A 39 -4.98 6.08 12.26
CA ILE A 39 -5.18 5.34 13.51
C ILE A 39 -5.76 6.28 14.58
N TYR A 40 -6.76 5.82 15.33
CA TYR A 40 -7.25 6.55 16.48
C TYR A 40 -6.22 6.56 17.60
N PHE A 41 -6.14 7.67 18.32
CA PHE A 41 -5.24 7.83 19.46
C PHE A 41 -5.39 6.69 20.50
N GLU A 42 -6.63 6.30 20.81
CA GLU A 42 -6.90 5.19 21.73
C GLU A 42 -6.37 3.84 21.19
N THR A 43 -6.47 3.61 19.89
CA THR A 43 -5.88 2.41 19.27
C THR A 43 -4.36 2.40 19.43
N ALA A 44 -3.69 3.52 19.16
CA ALA A 44 -2.24 3.66 19.35
C ALA A 44 -1.84 3.42 20.81
N ARG A 45 -2.59 3.97 21.76
CA ARG A 45 -2.39 3.77 23.20
C ARG A 45 -2.51 2.30 23.60
N ARG A 46 -3.51 1.59 23.08
CA ARG A 46 -3.70 0.15 23.32
C ARG A 46 -2.58 -0.70 22.73
N ILE A 47 -2.17 -0.41 21.50
CA ILE A 47 -1.03 -1.09 20.87
C ILE A 47 0.22 -0.94 21.74
N LYS A 48 0.54 0.29 22.17
CA LYS A 48 1.68 0.56 23.08
C LYS A 48 1.59 -0.24 24.38
N LYS A 49 0.42 -0.26 25.02
CA LYS A 49 0.18 -1.01 26.26
C LYS A 49 0.39 -2.49 26.06
N ILE A 50 -0.15 -3.07 24.97
CA ILE A 50 0.01 -4.50 24.65
C ILE A 50 1.49 -4.82 24.41
N GLY A 51 2.19 -4.04 23.57
CA GLY A 51 3.60 -4.25 23.26
C GLY A 51 4.49 -4.23 24.50
N ARG A 52 4.28 -3.23 25.39
CA ARG A 52 5.02 -3.17 26.67
C ARG A 52 4.75 -4.36 27.57
N ARG A 53 3.50 -4.81 27.64
CA ARG A 53 3.13 -5.98 28.46
C ARG A 53 3.78 -7.25 27.94
N ILE A 54 3.72 -7.49 26.62
CA ILE A 54 4.36 -8.67 26.00
C ILE A 54 5.88 -8.62 26.19
N ALA A 55 6.51 -7.45 25.96
CA ALA A 55 7.94 -7.30 26.16
C ALA A 55 8.37 -7.61 27.60
N LYS A 56 7.56 -7.22 28.59
CA LYS A 56 7.80 -7.52 30.00
C LYS A 56 7.63 -8.99 30.31
N GLU A 57 6.50 -9.60 29.92
CA GLU A 57 6.17 -11.01 30.22
C GLU A 57 7.15 -11.99 29.56
N LEU A 58 7.61 -11.66 28.34
CA LEU A 58 8.59 -12.50 27.61
C LEU A 58 10.05 -12.08 27.89
N ASN A 59 10.28 -11.12 28.80
CA ASN A 59 11.61 -10.59 29.13
C ASN A 59 12.46 -10.24 27.90
N ILE A 60 11.85 -9.54 26.92
CA ILE A 60 12.49 -9.20 25.64
C ILE A 60 13.54 -8.10 25.88
N SER A 61 14.80 -8.38 25.54
CA SER A 61 15.93 -7.43 25.62
C SER A 61 16.37 -6.91 24.24
N GLY A 62 16.01 -7.61 23.16
CA GLY A 62 16.40 -7.27 21.80
C GLY A 62 15.28 -6.60 20.96
N PRO A 63 15.51 -6.44 19.66
CA PRO A 63 14.50 -5.91 18.76
C PRO A 63 13.38 -6.92 18.55
N PHE A 64 12.15 -6.45 18.51
CA PHE A 64 11.00 -7.28 18.17
C PHE A 64 9.97 -6.48 17.38
N ASN A 65 9.15 -7.16 16.61
CA ASN A 65 8.03 -6.53 15.93
C ASN A 65 6.73 -7.30 16.17
N MET A 66 5.64 -6.57 16.15
CA MET A 66 4.31 -7.13 16.34
C MET A 66 3.39 -6.67 15.23
N GLN A 67 2.47 -7.55 14.85
CA GLN A 67 1.39 -7.22 13.93
C GLN A 67 0.05 -7.24 14.65
N PHE A 68 -0.77 -6.24 14.34
CA PHE A 68 -2.06 -6.04 14.96
C PHE A 68 -3.16 -5.90 13.93
N LEU A 69 -4.35 -6.37 14.27
CA LEU A 69 -5.61 -5.96 13.64
C LEU A 69 -6.31 -4.98 14.56
N ALA A 70 -6.72 -3.83 14.00
CA ALA A 70 -7.49 -2.85 14.73
C ALA A 70 -8.80 -2.53 14.02
N LYS A 71 -9.91 -2.51 14.79
CA LYS A 71 -11.24 -2.12 14.32
C LYS A 71 -12.00 -1.50 15.48
N ASN A 72 -12.52 -0.27 15.29
CA ASN A 72 -13.32 0.42 16.31
C ASN A 72 -12.63 0.46 17.69
N ASN A 73 -11.33 0.77 17.71
CA ASN A 73 -10.45 0.73 18.89
C ASN A 73 -10.24 -0.67 19.52
N GLU A 74 -10.86 -1.71 19.02
CA GLU A 74 -10.45 -3.08 19.38
C GLU A 74 -9.14 -3.44 18.69
N VAL A 75 -8.22 -4.01 19.46
CA VAL A 75 -6.88 -4.39 18.99
C VAL A 75 -6.65 -5.85 19.28
N LYS A 76 -6.33 -6.61 18.23
CA LYS A 76 -5.95 -8.03 18.32
C LYS A 76 -4.52 -8.20 17.82
N VAL A 77 -3.73 -8.98 18.54
CA VAL A 77 -2.39 -9.39 18.13
C VAL A 77 -2.52 -10.49 17.10
N ILE A 78 -1.82 -10.37 15.97
CA ILE A 78 -1.69 -11.44 14.99
C ILE A 78 -0.46 -12.28 15.36
N GLU A 79 0.69 -11.59 15.49
CA GLU A 79 1.97 -12.24 15.76
C GLU A 79 2.93 -11.30 16.49
N CYS A 80 3.91 -11.91 17.17
CA CYS A 80 5.06 -11.25 17.77
C CYS A 80 6.33 -11.94 17.30
N ASN A 81 7.18 -11.25 16.58
CA ASN A 81 8.46 -11.77 16.08
C ASN A 81 9.60 -11.22 16.90
N LEU A 82 10.33 -12.09 17.62
CA LEU A 82 11.45 -11.73 18.50
C LEU A 82 12.75 -11.52 17.70
N ARG A 83 12.65 -10.73 16.66
CA ARG A 83 13.76 -10.38 15.77
C ARG A 83 13.50 -9.07 15.06
N ALA A 84 14.53 -8.47 14.49
CA ALA A 84 14.36 -7.38 13.54
C ALA A 84 13.57 -7.83 12.30
N SER A 85 12.78 -6.95 11.73
CA SER A 85 12.08 -7.14 10.46
C SER A 85 12.68 -6.26 9.38
N ARG A 86 12.35 -6.50 8.12
CA ARG A 86 12.74 -5.63 6.99
C ARG A 86 12.28 -4.17 7.16
N SER A 87 11.22 -3.94 7.92
CA SER A 87 10.73 -2.57 8.18
C SER A 87 11.60 -1.78 9.19
N PHE A 88 12.56 -2.40 9.91
CA PHE A 88 13.46 -1.68 10.82
C PHE A 88 14.35 -0.65 10.09
N PRO A 89 14.99 -0.97 8.96
CA PRO A 89 15.75 0.02 8.19
C PRO A 89 14.87 1.19 7.72
N PHE A 90 13.66 0.90 7.24
CA PHE A 90 12.70 1.92 6.82
C PHE A 90 12.35 2.89 7.96
N VAL A 91 11.92 2.36 9.11
CA VAL A 91 11.56 3.21 10.26
C VAL A 91 12.77 3.93 10.83
N SER A 92 13.94 3.29 10.85
CA SER A 92 15.20 3.92 11.28
C SER A 92 15.55 5.09 10.37
N LYS A 93 15.35 4.97 9.05
CA LYS A 93 15.54 6.04 8.07
C LYS A 93 14.60 7.21 8.36
N VAL A 94 13.29 6.93 8.51
CA VAL A 94 12.28 7.98 8.72
C VAL A 94 12.48 8.71 10.05
N LEU A 95 12.78 7.99 11.13
CA LEU A 95 13.04 8.59 12.46
C LEU A 95 14.44 9.15 12.62
N LYS A 96 15.30 9.02 11.60
CA LYS A 96 16.71 9.39 11.67
C LYS A 96 17.45 8.78 12.88
N ARG A 97 17.07 7.55 13.19
CA ARG A 97 17.57 6.84 14.35
C ARG A 97 17.76 5.36 14.06
N ASN A 98 18.96 4.86 14.23
CA ASN A 98 19.27 3.45 14.04
C ASN A 98 18.72 2.59 15.19
N PHE A 99 17.56 1.95 14.97
CA PHE A 99 16.93 1.05 15.94
C PHE A 99 17.77 -0.20 16.21
N ILE A 100 18.50 -0.70 15.22
CA ILE A 100 19.32 -1.90 15.38
C ILE A 100 20.55 -1.57 16.25
N GLU A 101 21.22 -0.45 16.01
CA GLU A 101 22.30 0.01 16.88
C GLU A 101 21.82 0.18 18.33
N THR A 102 20.69 0.83 18.51
CA THR A 102 20.10 1.02 19.84
C THR A 102 19.83 -0.32 20.53
N ALA A 103 19.25 -1.29 19.78
CA ALA A 103 18.98 -2.64 20.30
C ALA A 103 20.28 -3.36 20.68
N THR A 104 21.30 -3.29 19.83
CA THR A 104 22.61 -3.90 20.08
C THR A 104 23.26 -3.32 21.34
N ARG A 105 23.24 -1.99 21.50
CA ARG A 105 23.77 -1.33 22.72
C ARG A 105 23.06 -1.81 23.97
N ILE A 106 21.72 -1.94 23.93
CA ILE A 106 20.93 -2.44 25.06
C ILE A 106 21.30 -3.89 25.39
N MET A 107 21.42 -4.76 24.39
CA MET A 107 21.79 -6.17 24.60
C MET A 107 23.21 -6.33 25.19
N LEU A 108 24.11 -5.42 24.86
CA LEU A 108 25.48 -5.40 25.37
C LEU A 108 25.64 -4.64 26.70
N GLY A 109 24.55 -4.06 27.26
CA GLY A 109 24.62 -3.22 28.44
C GLY A 109 25.37 -1.91 28.22
N ALA A 110 25.57 -1.49 26.97
CA ALA A 110 26.29 -0.26 26.62
C ALA A 110 25.36 0.97 26.73
N PRO A 111 25.92 2.15 27.05
CA PRO A 111 25.16 3.39 27.08
C PRO A 111 24.48 3.68 25.74
N TYR A 112 23.26 4.20 25.81
CA TYR A 112 22.49 4.61 24.63
C TYR A 112 21.72 5.90 24.91
N SER A 113 21.53 6.74 23.88
CA SER A 113 20.76 7.97 24.00
C SER A 113 19.26 7.71 24.04
N GLN A 114 18.53 8.44 24.87
CA GLN A 114 17.07 8.46 24.84
C GLN A 114 16.56 9.43 23.76
N PRO A 115 15.46 9.15 23.05
CA PRO A 115 14.88 10.09 22.10
C PRO A 115 14.22 11.24 22.84
N ASP A 116 14.44 12.43 22.33
CA ASP A 116 13.82 13.65 22.86
C ASP A 116 12.39 13.86 22.33
N LYS A 117 12.07 13.22 21.17
CA LYS A 117 10.78 13.36 20.50
C LYS A 117 10.05 12.02 20.39
N SER A 118 8.72 12.07 20.42
CA SER A 118 7.86 10.94 20.07
C SER A 118 7.96 10.62 18.57
N ALA A 119 7.69 9.39 18.19
CA ALA A 119 7.58 8.99 16.79
C ALA A 119 6.45 9.70 16.01
N PHE A 120 5.54 10.37 16.72
CA PHE A 120 4.45 11.17 16.13
C PHE A 120 4.79 12.67 16.05
N ASP A 121 5.95 13.09 16.56
CA ASP A 121 6.36 14.50 16.58
C ASP A 121 7.40 14.80 15.48
N ILE A 122 7.26 14.16 14.34
CA ILE A 122 8.08 14.42 13.13
C ILE A 122 7.24 15.14 12.09
N ASP A 123 7.85 16.09 11.39
CA ASP A 123 7.19 16.98 10.42
C ASP A 123 7.20 16.44 8.98
N TRP A 124 7.55 15.18 8.81
CA TRP A 124 7.58 14.49 7.52
C TRP A 124 6.98 13.09 7.61
N ILE A 125 6.69 12.51 6.48
CA ILE A 125 6.08 11.19 6.37
C ILE A 125 6.98 10.26 5.58
N GLY A 126 7.08 9.02 6.03
CA GLY A 126 7.71 7.95 5.26
C GLY A 126 6.68 6.99 4.69
N VAL A 127 6.90 6.56 3.47
CA VAL A 127 6.15 5.47 2.84
C VAL A 127 7.12 4.40 2.36
N LYS A 128 6.79 3.14 2.62
CA LYS A 128 7.49 1.97 2.11
C LYS A 128 6.62 1.28 1.08
N ALA A 129 7.06 1.21 -0.17
CA ALA A 129 6.46 0.40 -1.23
C ALA A 129 7.24 -0.89 -1.45
N SER A 130 6.55 -1.96 -1.80
CA SER A 130 7.15 -3.27 -2.06
C SER A 130 7.41 -3.47 -3.55
N GLN A 131 8.55 -4.09 -3.86
CA GLN A 131 8.94 -4.48 -5.21
C GLN A 131 8.51 -5.92 -5.49
N PHE A 132 7.96 -6.17 -6.67
CA PHE A 132 7.53 -7.48 -7.13
C PHE A 132 8.22 -7.86 -8.43
N SER A 133 8.52 -9.15 -8.61
CA SER A 133 9.15 -9.68 -9.83
C SER A 133 8.17 -10.48 -10.71
N PHE A 134 6.88 -10.10 -10.72
CA PHE A 134 5.87 -10.81 -11.51
C PHE A 134 6.14 -10.82 -13.02
N SER A 135 6.86 -9.83 -13.55
CA SER A 135 7.30 -9.81 -14.95
C SER A 135 8.25 -10.96 -15.30
N ARG A 136 9.00 -11.48 -14.30
CA ARG A 136 9.93 -12.61 -14.46
C ARG A 136 9.27 -13.95 -14.14
N LEU A 137 8.15 -13.94 -13.42
CA LEU A 137 7.43 -15.13 -13.00
C LEU A 137 6.27 -15.40 -13.98
N HIS A 138 6.58 -16.08 -15.06
CA HIS A 138 5.57 -16.42 -16.07
C HIS A 138 4.40 -17.18 -15.44
N LYS A 139 3.18 -16.80 -15.82
CA LYS A 139 1.90 -17.38 -15.35
C LYS A 139 1.57 -17.14 -13.88
N ALA A 140 2.42 -16.51 -13.07
CA ALA A 140 2.05 -16.15 -11.70
C ALA A 140 0.93 -15.10 -11.70
N ASP A 141 -0.08 -15.29 -10.84
CA ASP A 141 -1.13 -14.28 -10.64
C ASP A 141 -0.61 -13.18 -9.69
N PRO A 142 -0.61 -11.92 -10.10
CA PRO A 142 -0.08 -10.83 -9.27
C PRO A 142 -1.04 -10.35 -8.17
N VAL A 143 -2.01 -11.15 -7.79
CA VAL A 143 -2.87 -10.86 -6.62
C VAL A 143 -2.10 -11.05 -5.33
N LEU A 144 -2.11 -10.03 -4.47
CA LEU A 144 -1.48 -10.10 -3.16
C LEU A 144 -2.43 -10.76 -2.15
N GLY A 145 -1.87 -11.63 -1.32
CA GLY A 145 -2.58 -12.40 -0.32
C GLY A 145 -1.83 -12.47 1.01
N VAL A 146 -2.06 -13.54 1.74
CA VAL A 146 -1.44 -13.78 3.05
C VAL A 146 0.00 -14.28 2.94
N ASP A 147 0.38 -14.84 1.80
CA ASP A 147 1.74 -15.28 1.51
C ASP A 147 2.58 -14.12 0.96
N MET A 148 3.85 -14.09 1.30
CA MET A 148 4.77 -13.04 0.86
C MET A 148 5.25 -13.28 -0.57
N SER A 149 5.01 -12.32 -1.46
CA SER A 149 5.41 -12.34 -2.87
C SER A 149 6.49 -11.30 -3.22
N SER A 150 6.72 -10.31 -2.36
CA SER A 150 7.68 -9.23 -2.60
C SER A 150 9.12 -9.71 -2.63
N THR A 151 9.90 -9.19 -3.58
CA THR A 151 11.33 -9.48 -3.76
C THR A 151 12.25 -8.37 -3.26
N GLY A 152 11.70 -7.21 -2.91
CA GLY A 152 12.41 -6.07 -2.38
C GLY A 152 11.46 -5.02 -1.85
N GLU A 153 12.01 -3.91 -1.38
CA GLU A 153 11.23 -2.77 -0.89
C GLU A 153 12.01 -1.47 -0.99
N VAL A 154 11.32 -0.36 -1.15
CA VAL A 154 11.86 0.99 -1.13
C VAL A 154 11.13 1.81 -0.08
N GLY A 155 11.89 2.58 0.71
CA GLY A 155 11.33 3.54 1.65
C GLY A 155 11.69 4.97 1.23
N CYS A 156 10.69 5.80 1.00
CA CYS A 156 10.83 7.21 0.68
C CYS A 156 10.28 8.09 1.80
N ILE A 157 10.77 9.33 1.87
CA ILE A 157 10.28 10.36 2.77
C ILE A 157 9.73 11.49 1.91
N GLY A 158 8.68 12.12 2.36
CA GLY A 158 8.08 13.33 1.77
C GLY A 158 7.64 14.29 2.86
N ASP A 159 7.36 15.53 2.49
CA ASP A 159 6.82 16.52 3.42
C ASP A 159 5.40 16.16 3.83
N ASP A 160 4.68 15.47 2.94
CA ASP A 160 3.35 14.94 3.21
C ASP A 160 3.18 13.49 2.73
N PHE A 161 1.97 12.95 2.91
CA PHE A 161 1.65 11.58 2.54
C PHE A 161 1.65 11.37 1.01
N HIS A 162 1.17 12.32 0.24
CA HIS A 162 1.06 12.19 -1.22
C HIS A 162 2.45 12.16 -1.85
N GLU A 163 3.33 13.07 -1.46
CA GLU A 163 4.71 13.10 -1.92
C GLU A 163 5.46 11.83 -1.55
N ALA A 164 5.38 11.38 -0.29
CA ALA A 164 6.05 10.16 0.16
C ALA A 164 5.53 8.91 -0.58
N LEU A 165 4.21 8.85 -0.86
CA LEU A 165 3.59 7.75 -1.60
C LEU A 165 4.04 7.75 -3.06
N LEU A 166 3.95 8.89 -3.76
CA LEU A 166 4.37 9.00 -5.16
C LEU A 166 5.85 8.64 -5.31
N ASN A 167 6.72 9.21 -4.48
CA ASN A 167 8.15 8.90 -4.48
C ASN A 167 8.40 7.39 -4.33
N SER A 168 7.71 6.73 -3.42
CA SER A 168 7.91 5.29 -3.18
C SER A 168 7.35 4.43 -4.30
N MET A 169 6.20 4.80 -4.88
CA MET A 169 5.58 4.08 -6.00
C MET A 169 6.41 4.23 -7.28
N ILE A 170 6.89 5.43 -7.59
CA ILE A 170 7.80 5.67 -8.73
C ILE A 170 9.10 4.88 -8.55
N ALA A 171 9.66 4.87 -7.34
CA ALA A 171 10.91 4.16 -7.05
C ALA A 171 10.80 2.63 -7.22
N VAL A 172 9.60 2.05 -7.11
CA VAL A 172 9.36 0.63 -7.43
C VAL A 172 8.84 0.41 -8.85
N GLY A 173 8.91 1.42 -9.71
CA GLY A 173 8.67 1.31 -11.15
C GLY A 173 7.25 1.64 -11.61
N PHE A 174 6.39 2.18 -10.75
CA PHE A 174 5.11 2.72 -11.18
C PHE A 174 5.33 4.01 -11.99
N LYS A 175 4.52 4.18 -13.02
CA LYS A 175 4.44 5.43 -13.76
C LYS A 175 3.17 6.15 -13.37
N ILE A 176 3.23 7.48 -13.27
CA ILE A 176 2.04 8.30 -13.08
C ILE A 176 1.23 8.26 -14.38
N PRO A 177 -0.06 7.87 -14.33
CA PRO A 177 -0.94 7.91 -15.49
C PRO A 177 -1.05 9.32 -16.05
N THR A 178 -1.17 9.44 -17.37
CA THR A 178 -1.29 10.73 -18.04
C THR A 178 -2.61 10.92 -18.77
N LYS A 179 -3.27 9.81 -19.13
CA LYS A 179 -4.45 9.86 -20.01
C LYS A 179 -5.60 8.97 -19.55
N SER A 180 -5.33 7.73 -19.19
CA SER A 180 -6.40 6.73 -19.06
C SER A 180 -6.20 5.77 -17.90
N VAL A 181 -7.32 5.42 -17.23
CA VAL A 181 -7.36 4.44 -16.15
C VAL A 181 -8.48 3.43 -16.38
N MET A 182 -8.17 2.15 -16.19
CA MET A 182 -9.12 1.06 -16.31
C MET A 182 -9.45 0.43 -14.95
N PHE A 183 -10.74 0.33 -14.64
CA PHE A 183 -11.24 -0.28 -13.40
C PHE A 183 -11.96 -1.59 -13.65
N SER A 184 -11.62 -2.61 -12.88
CA SER A 184 -12.36 -3.86 -12.78
C SER A 184 -12.49 -4.25 -11.32
N SER A 185 -13.58 -3.84 -10.67
CA SER A 185 -13.82 -4.07 -9.25
C SER A 185 -15.04 -4.92 -9.01
N GLY A 186 -14.85 -6.06 -8.35
CA GLY A 186 -15.91 -7.01 -8.13
C GLY A 186 -16.89 -6.63 -7.01
N ALA A 187 -16.39 -6.34 -5.82
CA ALA A 187 -17.21 -6.08 -4.64
C ALA A 187 -17.72 -4.63 -4.59
N THR A 188 -19.00 -4.43 -4.19
CA THR A 188 -19.58 -3.08 -4.03
C THR A 188 -18.75 -2.22 -3.06
N LYS A 189 -18.26 -2.80 -1.97
CA LYS A 189 -17.37 -2.10 -1.03
C LYS A 189 -16.13 -1.52 -1.71
N SER A 190 -15.45 -2.31 -2.54
CA SER A 190 -14.26 -1.84 -3.26
C SER A 190 -14.60 -0.76 -4.28
N LYS A 191 -15.80 -0.80 -4.89
CA LYS A 191 -16.28 0.27 -5.77
C LYS A 191 -16.53 1.57 -5.00
N VAL A 192 -17.08 1.48 -3.78
CA VAL A 192 -17.27 2.64 -2.89
C VAL A 192 -15.91 3.22 -2.48
N ASP A 193 -14.93 2.39 -2.14
CA ASP A 193 -13.58 2.84 -1.81
C ASP A 193 -12.88 3.57 -2.98
N LEU A 194 -13.25 3.27 -4.23
CA LEU A 194 -12.69 3.87 -5.45
C LEU A 194 -13.48 5.10 -5.95
N LEU A 195 -14.67 5.36 -5.41
CA LEU A 195 -15.59 6.34 -6.00
C LEU A 195 -15.02 7.76 -6.00
N GLU A 196 -14.46 8.21 -4.88
CA GLU A 196 -13.89 9.56 -4.77
C GLU A 196 -12.68 9.72 -5.70
N ALA A 197 -11.77 8.77 -5.69
CA ALA A 197 -10.63 8.76 -6.61
C ALA A 197 -11.07 8.77 -8.09
N SER A 198 -12.17 8.07 -8.42
CA SER A 198 -12.72 8.09 -9.78
C SER A 198 -13.31 9.46 -10.15
N ARG A 199 -13.90 10.19 -9.20
CA ARG A 199 -14.36 11.56 -9.41
C ARG A 199 -13.19 12.51 -9.67
N MET A 200 -12.14 12.43 -8.87
CA MET A 200 -10.93 13.23 -9.07
C MET A 200 -10.31 12.98 -10.45
N LEU A 201 -10.25 11.74 -10.92
CA LEU A 201 -9.81 11.43 -12.28
C LEU A 201 -10.68 12.11 -13.34
N ALA A 202 -12.01 12.04 -13.20
CA ALA A 202 -12.93 12.66 -14.15
C ALA A 202 -12.76 14.18 -14.16
N GLU A 203 -12.60 14.84 -13.03
CA GLU A 203 -12.35 16.26 -12.89
C GLU A 203 -11.02 16.70 -13.52
N LYS A 204 -10.00 15.85 -13.46
CA LYS A 204 -8.70 16.06 -14.12
C LYS A 204 -8.70 15.71 -15.61
N GLY A 205 -9.83 15.24 -16.15
CA GLY A 205 -9.99 14.96 -17.59
C GLY A 205 -9.45 13.59 -18.04
N TYR A 206 -9.23 12.64 -17.14
CA TYR A 206 -8.82 11.30 -17.51
C TYR A 206 -9.93 10.53 -18.22
N GLU A 207 -9.57 9.72 -19.21
CA GLU A 207 -10.45 8.72 -19.79
C GLU A 207 -10.61 7.54 -18.81
N ILE A 208 -11.82 7.31 -18.34
CA ILE A 208 -12.12 6.25 -17.38
C ILE A 208 -12.82 5.10 -18.10
N TYR A 209 -12.22 3.93 -18.03
CA TYR A 209 -12.74 2.68 -18.58
C TYR A 209 -13.07 1.72 -17.44
N ALA A 210 -14.12 0.91 -17.60
CA ALA A 210 -14.40 -0.12 -16.61
C ALA A 210 -15.17 -1.30 -17.17
N THR A 211 -15.01 -2.48 -16.54
CA THR A 211 -15.87 -3.63 -16.80
C THR A 211 -17.33 -3.31 -16.42
N ALA A 212 -18.30 -3.93 -17.14
CA ALA A 212 -19.71 -3.55 -17.12
C ALA A 212 -20.30 -3.25 -15.75
N GLY A 213 -20.10 -4.13 -14.75
CA GLY A 213 -20.65 -3.92 -13.40
C GLY A 213 -19.97 -2.79 -12.61
N THR A 214 -18.73 -2.43 -12.95
CA THR A 214 -18.02 -1.27 -12.38
C THR A 214 -18.46 0.01 -13.09
N ALA A 215 -18.56 -0.03 -14.43
CA ALA A 215 -19.03 1.11 -15.22
C ALA A 215 -20.46 1.51 -14.83
N THR A 216 -21.38 0.54 -14.69
CA THR A 216 -22.75 0.80 -14.20
C THR A 216 -22.75 1.51 -12.86
N PHE A 217 -21.91 1.06 -11.92
CA PHE A 217 -21.81 1.67 -10.58
C PHE A 217 -21.27 3.11 -10.67
N LEU A 218 -20.17 3.35 -11.38
CA LEU A 218 -19.55 4.65 -11.49
C LEU A 218 -20.46 5.66 -12.22
N ASN A 219 -21.07 5.25 -13.33
CA ASN A 219 -22.01 6.08 -14.08
C ASN A 219 -23.25 6.46 -13.25
N ALA A 220 -23.77 5.53 -12.44
CA ALA A 220 -24.88 5.80 -11.53
C ALA A 220 -24.52 6.82 -10.41
N HIS A 221 -23.22 7.02 -10.16
CA HIS A 221 -22.71 7.98 -9.18
C HIS A 221 -22.09 9.23 -9.83
N GLY A 222 -22.40 9.49 -11.10
CA GLY A 222 -22.01 10.71 -11.82
C GLY A 222 -20.58 10.71 -12.39
N VAL A 223 -19.89 9.57 -12.40
CA VAL A 223 -18.56 9.45 -13.01
C VAL A 223 -18.71 8.88 -14.43
N ASN A 224 -18.46 9.71 -15.46
CA ASN A 224 -18.56 9.25 -16.85
C ASN A 224 -17.50 8.19 -17.14
N THR A 225 -17.96 6.96 -17.40
CA THR A 225 -17.09 5.78 -17.54
C THR A 225 -17.48 4.99 -18.79
N THR A 226 -16.50 4.69 -19.62
CA THR A 226 -16.67 3.89 -20.83
C THR A 226 -16.62 2.40 -20.50
N PRO A 227 -17.68 1.60 -20.79
CA PRO A 227 -17.68 0.18 -20.52
C PRO A 227 -16.76 -0.59 -21.48
N VAL A 228 -16.05 -1.58 -20.93
CA VAL A 228 -15.22 -2.53 -21.69
C VAL A 228 -15.73 -3.96 -21.52
N TYR A 229 -15.58 -4.78 -22.56
CA TYR A 229 -15.92 -6.21 -22.50
C TYR A 229 -14.84 -7.00 -21.74
N TRP A 230 -15.29 -8.02 -21.03
CA TRP A 230 -14.41 -8.99 -20.38
C TRP A 230 -13.62 -9.81 -21.42
N PRO A 231 -12.49 -10.45 -21.03
CA PRO A 231 -11.68 -11.27 -21.94
C PRO A 231 -12.44 -12.35 -22.70
N ASP A 232 -13.52 -12.91 -22.13
CA ASP A 232 -14.37 -13.94 -22.71
C ASP A 232 -15.59 -13.39 -23.46
N GLU A 233 -15.79 -12.07 -23.45
CA GLU A 233 -16.89 -11.40 -24.11
C GLU A 233 -16.40 -10.71 -25.39
N LYS A 234 -17.09 -11.00 -26.55
CA LYS A 234 -16.81 -10.34 -27.84
C LYS A 234 -15.29 -10.12 -28.08
N PRO A 235 -14.50 -11.19 -28.28
CA PRO A 235 -13.05 -11.09 -28.42
C PRO A 235 -12.57 -10.14 -29.51
N ASP A 236 -13.34 -10.01 -30.60
CA ASP A 236 -13.00 -9.18 -31.76
C ASP A 236 -13.48 -7.72 -31.63
N ALA A 237 -14.20 -7.38 -30.58
CA ALA A 237 -14.68 -6.01 -30.37
C ALA A 237 -13.51 -5.07 -30.03
N GLU A 238 -13.57 -3.83 -30.56
CA GLU A 238 -12.57 -2.79 -30.30
C GLU A 238 -12.41 -2.49 -28.80
N ASN A 239 -13.50 -2.58 -28.03
CA ASN A 239 -13.49 -2.36 -26.58
C ASN A 239 -13.39 -3.66 -25.76
N ASN A 240 -12.86 -4.76 -26.34
CA ASN A 240 -12.44 -5.90 -25.53
C ASN A 240 -11.20 -5.54 -24.74
N VAL A 241 -11.21 -5.79 -23.43
CA VAL A 241 -10.14 -5.37 -22.52
C VAL A 241 -8.77 -5.93 -22.90
N MET A 242 -8.69 -7.16 -23.43
CA MET A 242 -7.41 -7.76 -23.83
C MET A 242 -6.83 -7.09 -25.07
N LYS A 243 -7.68 -6.71 -26.05
CA LYS A 243 -7.26 -5.94 -27.21
C LYS A 243 -6.74 -4.57 -26.81
N MET A 244 -7.46 -3.87 -25.95
CA MET A 244 -7.07 -2.55 -25.44
C MET A 244 -5.78 -2.61 -24.61
N ILE A 245 -5.54 -3.68 -23.86
CA ILE A 245 -4.26 -3.91 -23.15
C ILE A 245 -3.12 -4.08 -24.14
N ALA A 246 -3.30 -4.89 -25.17
CA ALA A 246 -2.28 -5.12 -26.21
C ALA A 246 -1.96 -3.85 -27.01
N GLU A 247 -2.92 -2.96 -27.17
CA GLU A 247 -2.77 -1.64 -27.81
C GLU A 247 -2.25 -0.54 -26.86
N HIS A 248 -1.89 -0.88 -25.61
CA HIS A 248 -1.44 0.08 -24.58
C HIS A 248 -2.43 1.24 -24.37
N LYS A 249 -3.73 0.97 -24.43
CA LYS A 249 -4.76 1.98 -24.27
C LYS A 249 -4.88 2.50 -22.84
N PHE A 250 -4.35 1.78 -21.86
CA PHE A 250 -4.45 2.10 -20.44
C PHE A 250 -3.08 2.45 -19.85
N ASP A 251 -3.02 3.54 -19.08
CA ASP A 251 -1.83 3.93 -18.32
C ASP A 251 -1.79 3.26 -16.94
N LEU A 252 -2.94 2.92 -16.39
CA LEU A 252 -3.09 2.21 -15.12
C LEU A 252 -4.27 1.24 -15.18
N ILE A 253 -4.06 0.05 -14.68
CA ILE A 253 -5.13 -0.93 -14.47
C ILE A 253 -5.32 -1.18 -12.97
N VAL A 254 -6.57 -1.01 -12.50
CA VAL A 254 -7.01 -1.37 -11.16
C VAL A 254 -7.94 -2.58 -11.27
N ASN A 255 -7.46 -3.75 -10.88
CA ASN A 255 -8.24 -4.99 -10.93
C ASN A 255 -8.38 -5.60 -9.54
N ILE A 256 -9.58 -5.49 -8.95
CA ILE A 256 -9.88 -5.98 -7.61
C ILE A 256 -10.74 -7.24 -7.71
N PRO A 257 -10.24 -8.43 -7.34
CA PRO A 257 -11.01 -9.68 -7.40
C PRO A 257 -12.27 -9.64 -6.54
N LYS A 258 -13.36 -10.24 -7.04
CA LYS A 258 -14.65 -10.29 -6.34
C LYS A 258 -14.78 -11.52 -5.45
N ASN A 259 -14.55 -12.67 -6.04
CA ASN A 259 -14.76 -13.98 -5.44
C ASN A 259 -13.91 -15.05 -6.15
N HIS A 260 -14.08 -16.31 -5.75
CA HIS A 260 -13.32 -17.45 -6.30
C HIS A 260 -14.09 -18.23 -7.37
N THR A 261 -15.06 -17.61 -8.09
CA THR A 261 -15.71 -18.30 -9.21
C THR A 261 -14.71 -18.53 -10.35
N LYS A 262 -14.87 -19.63 -11.08
CA LYS A 262 -13.98 -19.98 -12.20
C LYS A 262 -13.87 -18.86 -13.23
N ARG A 263 -14.97 -18.18 -13.55
CA ARG A 263 -14.98 -17.06 -14.51
C ARG A 263 -14.18 -15.86 -13.99
N GLU A 264 -14.36 -15.47 -12.75
CA GLU A 264 -13.66 -14.37 -12.12
C GLU A 264 -12.15 -14.66 -12.01
N LEU A 265 -11.81 -15.88 -11.56
CA LEU A 265 -10.42 -16.32 -11.48
C LEU A 265 -9.75 -16.32 -12.86
N THR A 266 -10.46 -16.79 -13.92
CA THR A 266 -9.89 -16.87 -15.27
C THR A 266 -9.77 -15.50 -15.92
N ASN A 267 -10.83 -14.70 -15.94
CA ASN A 267 -10.85 -13.42 -16.65
C ASN A 267 -10.11 -12.34 -15.88
N GLY A 268 -10.28 -12.27 -14.57
CA GLY A 268 -9.50 -11.37 -13.72
C GLY A 268 -7.99 -11.66 -13.82
N TYR A 269 -7.61 -12.94 -13.81
CA TYR A 269 -6.24 -13.37 -14.04
C TYR A 269 -5.70 -12.89 -15.40
N LYS A 270 -6.47 -13.08 -16.49
CA LYS A 270 -6.06 -12.64 -17.85
C LYS A 270 -5.78 -11.13 -17.87
N ILE A 271 -6.66 -10.33 -17.28
CA ILE A 271 -6.48 -8.88 -17.20
C ILE A 271 -5.21 -8.54 -16.43
N ARG A 272 -5.03 -9.11 -15.23
CA ARG A 272 -3.85 -8.85 -14.38
C ARG A 272 -2.56 -9.31 -15.05
N ARG A 273 -2.58 -10.52 -15.63
CA ARG A 273 -1.40 -11.04 -16.34
C ARG A 273 -1.10 -10.22 -17.59
N GLY A 274 -2.13 -9.85 -18.36
CA GLY A 274 -1.98 -8.97 -19.51
C GLY A 274 -1.37 -7.62 -19.14
N ALA A 275 -1.78 -7.01 -18.02
CA ALA A 275 -1.18 -5.78 -17.54
C ALA A 275 0.33 -5.93 -17.29
N ILE A 276 0.73 -6.99 -16.57
CA ILE A 276 2.15 -7.26 -16.28
C ILE A 276 2.95 -7.55 -17.57
N ASP A 277 2.40 -8.37 -18.47
CA ASP A 277 3.07 -8.78 -19.70
C ASP A 277 3.28 -7.60 -20.68
N HIS A 278 2.41 -6.59 -20.61
CA HIS A 278 2.52 -5.37 -21.41
C HIS A 278 3.11 -4.17 -20.63
N ASN A 279 3.70 -4.41 -19.44
CA ASN A 279 4.30 -3.37 -18.58
C ASN A 279 3.36 -2.20 -18.25
N ILE A 280 2.06 -2.48 -18.11
CA ILE A 280 1.08 -1.51 -17.63
C ILE A 280 1.03 -1.59 -16.10
N PRO A 281 1.16 -0.48 -15.37
CA PRO A 281 0.99 -0.43 -13.93
C PRO A 281 -0.31 -1.11 -13.47
N LEU A 282 -0.20 -2.00 -12.49
CA LEU A 282 -1.33 -2.77 -11.97
C LEU A 282 -1.46 -2.61 -10.47
N ILE A 283 -2.66 -2.29 -10.00
CA ILE A 283 -3.00 -2.29 -8.57
C ILE A 283 -4.18 -3.24 -8.33
N THR A 284 -4.02 -4.14 -7.37
CA THR A 284 -5.02 -5.17 -7.03
C THR A 284 -5.72 -4.92 -5.70
N ASN A 285 -5.50 -3.75 -5.09
CA ASN A 285 -6.12 -3.34 -3.85
C ASN A 285 -6.80 -1.97 -3.99
N ALA A 286 -8.07 -1.86 -3.60
CA ALA A 286 -8.87 -0.65 -3.81
C ALA A 286 -8.34 0.54 -3.00
N ARG A 287 -7.85 0.33 -1.78
CA ARG A 287 -7.34 1.43 -0.95
C ARG A 287 -6.01 1.98 -1.43
N LEU A 288 -5.11 1.09 -1.85
CA LEU A 288 -3.86 1.53 -2.46
C LEU A 288 -4.13 2.27 -3.76
N ALA A 289 -5.08 1.77 -4.58
CA ALA A 289 -5.48 2.45 -5.83
C ALA A 289 -6.07 3.84 -5.55
N SER A 290 -6.99 3.95 -4.58
CA SER A 290 -7.56 5.24 -4.17
C SER A 290 -6.47 6.21 -3.72
N ALA A 291 -5.61 5.78 -2.79
CA ALA A 291 -4.52 6.62 -2.28
C ALA A 291 -3.53 7.05 -3.36
N PHE A 292 -3.18 6.16 -4.30
CA PHE A 292 -2.27 6.48 -5.40
C PHE A 292 -2.91 7.45 -6.39
N ILE A 293 -4.19 7.27 -6.72
CA ILE A 293 -4.95 8.18 -7.60
C ILE A 293 -5.10 9.55 -6.94
N GLU A 294 -5.51 9.61 -5.68
CA GLU A 294 -5.59 10.85 -4.90
C GLU A 294 -4.24 11.59 -4.94
N ALA A 295 -3.14 10.88 -4.69
CA ALA A 295 -1.82 11.47 -4.67
C ALA A 295 -1.42 12.12 -6.01
N PHE A 296 -1.58 11.44 -7.15
CA PHE A 296 -1.20 12.04 -8.43
C PHE A 296 -2.25 13.01 -9.02
N CYS A 297 -3.47 13.02 -8.50
CA CYS A 297 -4.44 14.07 -8.80
C CYS A 297 -4.16 15.36 -8.03
N GLU A 298 -3.64 15.27 -6.81
CA GLU A 298 -3.28 16.42 -5.98
C GLU A 298 -1.90 16.98 -6.32
N MET A 299 -0.95 16.13 -6.71
CA MET A 299 0.43 16.50 -6.96
C MET A 299 0.92 15.94 -8.30
N SER A 300 1.54 16.79 -9.12
CA SER A 300 2.19 16.34 -10.36
C SER A 300 3.63 15.87 -10.11
N GLU A 301 4.18 15.09 -11.03
CA GLU A 301 5.59 14.66 -10.95
C GLU A 301 6.57 15.84 -10.84
N LYS A 302 6.21 16.99 -11.41
CA LYS A 302 7.03 18.23 -11.38
C LYS A 302 7.02 18.91 -10.01
N ASP A 303 6.00 18.65 -9.19
CA ASP A 303 5.87 19.21 -7.85
C ASP A 303 6.68 18.41 -6.83
N ILE A 304 7.08 17.18 -7.20
CA ILE A 304 7.90 16.30 -6.33
C ILE A 304 9.29 16.90 -6.19
N GLN A 305 9.67 17.19 -4.96
CA GLN A 305 10.99 17.74 -4.65
C GLN A 305 11.97 16.62 -4.30
N ILE A 306 13.12 16.61 -4.98
CA ILE A 306 14.23 15.73 -4.61
C ILE A 306 15.00 16.39 -3.48
N LYS A 307 14.85 15.84 -2.27
CA LYS A 307 15.54 16.30 -1.05
C LYS A 307 16.53 15.26 -0.56
N SER A 308 17.66 15.74 -0.02
CA SER A 308 18.56 14.88 0.72
C SER A 308 17.89 14.40 2.01
N TRP A 309 18.21 13.18 2.45
CA TRP A 309 17.76 12.67 3.75
C TRP A 309 18.10 13.60 4.93
N GLN A 310 19.18 14.40 4.81
CA GLN A 310 19.60 15.35 5.84
C GLN A 310 18.75 16.63 5.89
N ASP A 311 18.03 16.94 4.82
CA ASP A 311 17.21 18.17 4.71
C ASP A 311 15.91 18.09 5.52
N TYR A 312 15.41 16.90 5.80
CA TYR A 312 14.30 16.68 6.72
C TYR A 312 14.80 16.90 8.16
N LYS A 313 14.40 17.95 8.85
CA LYS A 313 14.91 18.36 10.18
C LYS A 313 13.82 18.33 11.24
#